data_58b358b65e2c9260e73e21298f490cc6
#
_entry.id   58b358b65e2c9260e73e21298f490cc6
#
_cell.length_a   1.000
_cell.length_b   1.000
_cell.length_c   1.000
_cell.angle_alpha   90.00
_cell.angle_beta   90.00
_cell.angle_gamma   90.00
#
_symmetry.space_group_name_H-M   'P 1'
#
loop_
_entity.id
_entity.type
_entity.pdbx_description
1 polymer ?
#
loop_
_entity_poly.entity_id
_entity_poly.type
_entity_poly.pdbx_seq_one_letter_code
_entity_poly.pdbx_strand_id
1 'polypeptide(L)'
;MTIYQYGEQAAENVLIQLVGEHDLPTVEDEVREIQKMTERPFSLIAAKVDAWNQELTPWKAPAVYGTEEFGDGAAQTLEEIKKLCADKSKTYYIGGYSLAGLFSLWAAYQTNLFAGVAAASPSVWFPGFIPYMKEHEIKAEKVYL
;
A
#
# COMPACT_ATOMS: atom_id res chain seq x y z
N MET A 1 -9.30 -0.33 10.56
CA MET A 1 -7.91 -0.71 10.18
C MET A 1 -7.11 -1.08 11.42
N THR A 2 -6.44 -2.21 11.39
CA THR A 2 -5.56 -2.67 12.48
C THR A 2 -4.10 -2.52 12.07
N ILE A 3 -3.27 -2.00 12.97
CA ILE A 3 -1.86 -1.69 12.69
C ILE A 3 -0.95 -2.64 13.45
N TYR A 4 0.00 -3.22 12.74
CA TYR A 4 1.08 -4.05 13.30
C TYR A 4 2.41 -3.43 12.92
N GLN A 5 3.35 -3.41 13.86
CA GLN A 5 4.65 -2.76 13.66
C GLN A 5 5.79 -3.76 13.77
N TYR A 6 6.69 -3.70 12.81
CA TYR A 6 7.85 -4.59 12.68
C TYR A 6 9.12 -3.78 12.42
N GLY A 7 10.27 -4.41 12.60
CA GLY A 7 11.55 -3.76 12.37
C GLY A 7 11.92 -2.74 13.46
N GLU A 8 12.67 -1.72 13.08
CA GLU A 8 13.14 -0.70 14.00
C GLU A 8 12.19 0.50 14.04
N GLN A 9 11.42 0.61 15.10
CA GLN A 9 10.41 1.66 15.26
C GLN A 9 10.97 3.08 15.14
N ALA A 10 12.21 3.30 15.59
CA ALA A 10 12.86 4.61 15.53
C ALA A 10 13.49 4.93 14.16
N ALA A 11 13.45 4.00 13.20
CA ALA A 11 14.05 4.20 11.87
C ALA A 11 13.42 5.37 11.15
N GLU A 12 14.24 6.10 10.38
CA GLU A 12 13.80 7.20 9.52
C GLU A 12 12.94 6.70 8.35
N ASN A 13 13.32 5.56 7.76
CA ASN A 13 12.59 4.97 6.64
C ASN A 13 11.47 4.06 7.15
N VAL A 14 10.25 4.32 6.71
CA VAL A 14 9.04 3.58 7.08
C VAL A 14 8.35 3.07 5.84
N LEU A 15 8.20 1.76 5.72
CA LEU A 15 7.35 1.12 4.73
C LEU A 15 5.97 0.85 5.34
N ILE A 16 4.95 1.42 4.76
CA ILE A 16 3.54 1.10 5.08
C ILE A 16 3.05 0.09 4.06
N GLN A 17 2.71 -1.09 4.52
CA GLN A 17 2.25 -2.19 3.69
C GLN A 17 0.80 -2.52 4.00
N LEU A 18 -0.07 -2.42 2.99
CA LEU A 18 -1.46 -2.84 3.11
C LEU A 18 -1.52 -4.38 3.04
N VAL A 19 -2.20 -4.99 3.99
CA VAL A 19 -2.28 -6.45 4.12
C VAL A 19 -3.71 -6.89 4.43
N GLY A 20 -4.02 -8.14 4.05
CA GLY A 20 -5.20 -8.85 4.52
C GLY A 20 -4.87 -9.75 5.71
N GLU A 21 -5.89 -10.38 6.29
CA GLU A 21 -5.74 -11.32 7.42
C GLU A 21 -4.76 -12.46 7.10
N HIS A 22 -4.85 -12.98 5.87
CA HIS A 22 -4.04 -14.11 5.42
C HIS A 22 -2.56 -13.77 5.18
N ASP A 23 -2.21 -12.48 5.04
CA ASP A 23 -0.83 -12.04 4.82
C ASP A 23 -0.04 -11.91 6.13
N LEU A 24 -0.73 -11.65 7.25
CA LEU A 24 -0.09 -11.35 8.54
C LEU A 24 0.93 -12.40 9.00
N PRO A 25 0.68 -13.72 8.85
CA PRO A 25 1.65 -14.73 9.31
C PRO A 25 2.99 -14.67 8.59
N THR A 26 3.07 -14.09 7.39
CA THR A 26 4.28 -14.02 6.56
C THR A 26 5.03 -12.70 6.68
N VAL A 27 4.44 -11.67 7.26
CA VAL A 27 5.05 -10.32 7.34
C VAL A 27 6.37 -10.34 8.09
N GLU A 28 6.45 -11.07 9.20
CA GLU A 28 7.68 -11.15 10.00
C GLU A 28 8.83 -11.81 9.22
N ASP A 29 8.53 -12.84 8.43
CA ASP A 29 9.53 -13.49 7.55
C ASP A 29 9.97 -12.53 6.44
N GLU A 30 9.05 -11.78 5.86
CA GLU A 30 9.34 -10.74 4.86
C GLU A 30 10.27 -9.67 5.44
N VAL A 31 10.01 -9.19 6.63
CA VAL A 31 10.86 -8.21 7.32
C VAL A 31 12.28 -8.77 7.51
N ARG A 32 12.40 -10.02 7.93
CA ARG A 32 13.70 -10.68 8.07
C ARG A 32 14.46 -10.79 6.75
N GLU A 33 13.76 -11.11 5.65
CA GLU A 33 14.36 -11.17 4.32
C GLU A 33 14.83 -9.78 3.85
N ILE A 34 14.05 -8.75 4.06
CA ILE A 34 14.46 -7.36 3.74
C ILE A 34 15.69 -6.96 4.56
N GLN A 35 15.72 -7.29 5.85
CA GLN A 35 16.88 -7.01 6.74
C GLN A 35 18.18 -7.66 6.26
N LYS A 36 18.12 -8.82 5.63
CA LYS A 36 19.28 -9.46 5.00
C LYS A 36 19.80 -8.72 3.77
N MET A 37 18.93 -7.99 3.08
CA MET A 37 19.22 -7.35 1.80
C MET A 37 19.66 -5.87 1.96
N THR A 38 19.50 -5.29 3.14
CA THR A 38 19.86 -3.89 3.39
C THR A 38 20.56 -3.74 4.74
N GLU A 39 21.55 -2.86 4.80
CA GLU A 39 22.22 -2.45 6.05
C GLU A 39 21.50 -1.27 6.72
N ARG A 40 20.59 -0.62 6.01
CA ARG A 40 19.83 0.53 6.54
C ARG A 40 18.70 0.07 7.44
N PRO A 41 18.56 0.66 8.64
CA PRO A 41 17.42 0.39 9.48
C PRO A 41 16.13 0.85 8.80
N PHE A 42 15.07 0.08 9.00
CA PHE A 42 13.73 0.45 8.54
C PHE A 42 12.65 -0.03 9.51
N SER A 43 11.53 0.63 9.48
CA SER A 43 10.30 0.22 10.13
C SER A 43 9.30 -0.25 9.07
N LEU A 44 8.59 -1.33 9.34
CA LEU A 44 7.46 -1.76 8.53
C LEU A 44 6.18 -1.67 9.36
N ILE A 45 5.20 -0.96 8.83
CA ILE A 45 3.86 -0.88 9.40
C ILE A 45 2.93 -1.69 8.49
N ALA A 46 2.46 -2.84 8.97
CA ALA A 46 1.43 -3.59 8.28
C ALA A 46 0.05 -3.02 8.66
N ALA A 47 -0.61 -2.43 7.68
CA ALA A 47 -1.94 -1.85 7.82
C ALA A 47 -2.97 -2.85 7.30
N LYS A 48 -3.60 -3.58 8.23
CA LYS A 48 -4.57 -4.61 7.88
C LYS A 48 -5.93 -3.98 7.58
N VAL A 49 -6.45 -4.28 6.38
CA VAL A 49 -7.82 -3.97 5.99
C VAL A 49 -8.73 -5.19 6.22
N ASP A 50 -10.00 -4.95 6.49
CA ASP A 50 -10.96 -6.00 6.79
C ASP A 50 -11.81 -6.40 5.58
N ALA A 51 -12.17 -5.44 4.73
CA ALA A 51 -12.94 -5.65 3.51
C ALA A 51 -12.08 -5.35 2.26
N TRP A 52 -11.32 -6.36 1.84
CA TRP A 52 -10.28 -6.27 0.80
C TRP A 52 -10.74 -5.56 -0.48
N ASN A 53 -11.83 -6.04 -1.09
CA ASN A 53 -12.34 -5.47 -2.34
C ASN A 53 -13.02 -4.12 -2.17
N GLN A 54 -13.44 -3.78 -0.95
CA GLN A 54 -14.15 -2.53 -0.67
C GLN A 54 -13.19 -1.39 -0.30
N GLU A 55 -12.18 -1.70 0.52
CA GLU A 55 -11.30 -0.71 1.13
C GLU A 55 -10.09 -0.35 0.27
N LEU A 56 -9.72 -1.21 -0.70
CA LEU A 56 -8.50 -1.03 -1.51
C LEU A 56 -8.78 -0.53 -2.93
N THR A 57 -10.03 -0.38 -3.33
CA THR A 57 -10.39 0.05 -4.67
C THR A 57 -10.94 1.49 -4.70
N PRO A 58 -10.50 2.30 -5.69
CA PRO A 58 -10.80 3.73 -5.72
C PRO A 58 -12.20 4.09 -6.21
N TRP A 59 -12.87 3.19 -6.93
CA TRP A 59 -14.25 3.35 -7.40
C TRP A 59 -14.95 2.00 -7.50
N LYS A 60 -16.26 2.04 -7.53
CA LYS A 60 -17.09 0.85 -7.69
C LYS A 60 -16.90 0.23 -9.06
N ALA A 61 -16.81 -1.09 -9.09
CA ALA A 61 -16.71 -1.86 -10.31
C ALA A 61 -17.34 -3.25 -10.13
N PRO A 62 -17.86 -3.87 -11.21
CA PRO A 62 -18.37 -5.23 -11.13
C PRO A 62 -17.25 -6.22 -10.84
N ALA A 63 -17.61 -7.40 -10.32
CA ALA A 63 -16.68 -8.48 -10.11
C ALA A 63 -15.98 -8.89 -11.40
N VAL A 64 -14.66 -9.00 -11.38
CA VAL A 64 -13.86 -9.52 -12.50
C VAL A 64 -13.58 -11.00 -12.30
N TYR A 65 -13.32 -11.39 -11.05
CA TYR A 65 -13.14 -12.78 -10.64
C TYR A 65 -14.12 -13.10 -9.51
N GLY A 66 -14.78 -14.24 -9.59
CA GLY A 66 -15.80 -14.62 -8.60
C GLY A 66 -17.06 -13.76 -8.69
N THR A 67 -17.69 -13.50 -7.55
CA THR A 67 -18.98 -12.79 -7.44
C THR A 67 -18.91 -11.51 -6.61
N GLU A 68 -17.79 -11.26 -5.92
CA GLU A 68 -17.63 -10.10 -5.06
C GLU A 68 -17.29 -8.85 -5.89
N GLU A 69 -18.15 -7.85 -5.79
CA GLU A 69 -17.95 -6.54 -6.44
C GLU A 69 -16.89 -5.69 -5.71
N PHE A 70 -16.36 -4.71 -6.40
CA PHE A 70 -15.42 -3.75 -5.85
C PHE A 70 -16.14 -2.52 -5.32
N GLY A 71 -15.64 -1.99 -4.19
CA GLY A 71 -16.17 -0.78 -3.58
C GLY A 71 -15.43 0.49 -4.01
N ASP A 72 -15.58 1.53 -3.20
CA ASP A 72 -14.96 2.84 -3.41
C ASP A 72 -14.28 3.38 -2.12
N GLY A 73 -13.88 2.47 -1.24
CA GLY A 73 -13.35 2.81 0.08
C GLY A 73 -11.89 3.29 0.10
N ALA A 74 -11.17 3.24 -1.02
CA ALA A 74 -9.74 3.59 -1.04
C ALA A 74 -9.45 5.02 -0.54
N ALA A 75 -10.31 5.98 -0.83
CA ALA A 75 -10.12 7.35 -0.36
C ALA A 75 -10.14 7.45 1.18
N GLN A 76 -11.05 6.74 1.83
CA GLN A 76 -11.13 6.68 3.28
C GLN A 76 -9.92 5.93 3.87
N THR A 77 -9.54 4.82 3.26
CA THR A 77 -8.35 4.06 3.65
C THR A 77 -7.10 4.93 3.57
N LEU A 78 -6.95 5.72 2.50
CA LEU A 78 -5.83 6.66 2.36
C LEU A 78 -5.80 7.71 3.46
N GLU A 79 -6.94 8.26 3.87
CA GLU A 79 -6.98 9.22 4.97
C GLU A 79 -6.54 8.60 6.31
N GLU A 80 -6.83 7.33 6.55
CA GLU A 80 -6.32 6.62 7.72
C GLU A 80 -4.81 6.38 7.63
N ILE A 81 -4.29 6.01 6.45
CA ILE A 81 -2.85 5.85 6.20
C ILE A 81 -2.10 7.18 6.40
N LYS A 82 -2.65 8.29 5.93
CA LYS A 82 -2.02 9.61 6.11
C LYS A 82 -1.78 9.96 7.59
N LYS A 83 -2.64 9.52 8.49
CA LYS A 83 -2.46 9.73 9.94
C LYS A 83 -1.21 9.04 10.46
N LEU A 84 -0.81 7.92 9.86
CA LEU A 84 0.43 7.21 10.20
C LEU A 84 1.68 7.95 9.74
N CYS A 85 1.54 8.89 8.82
CA CYS A 85 2.63 9.68 8.22
C CYS A 85 2.81 11.05 8.88
N ALA A 86 2.43 11.21 10.13
CA ALA A 86 2.44 12.51 10.83
C ALA A 86 3.84 13.00 11.18
N ASP A 87 4.81 12.10 11.40
CA ASP A 87 6.17 12.45 11.77
C ASP A 87 6.96 12.94 10.55
N LYS A 88 7.20 14.24 10.50
CA LYS A 88 7.90 14.90 9.38
C LYS A 88 9.39 14.60 9.29
N SER A 89 9.97 14.01 10.32
CA SER A 89 11.37 13.57 10.33
C SER A 89 11.58 12.25 9.60
N LYS A 90 10.50 11.55 9.25
CA LYS A 90 10.53 10.24 8.61
C LYS A 90 10.26 10.32 7.11
N THR A 91 10.75 9.34 6.38
CA THR A 91 10.51 9.12 4.96
C THR A 91 9.59 7.91 4.81
N TYR A 92 8.46 8.10 4.15
CA TYR A 92 7.44 7.07 4.02
C TYR A 92 7.41 6.47 2.63
N TYR A 93 7.26 5.16 2.59
CA TYR A 93 7.02 4.35 1.40
C TYR A 93 5.72 3.60 1.59
N ILE A 94 5.04 3.30 0.50
CA ILE A 94 3.80 2.52 0.53
C ILE A 94 3.92 1.31 -0.39
N GLY A 95 3.34 0.20 0.00
CA GLY A 95 3.42 -1.03 -0.78
C GLY A 95 2.33 -2.03 -0.46
N GLY A 96 2.32 -3.09 -1.24
CA GLY A 96 1.41 -4.20 -1.08
C GLY A 96 1.37 -5.11 -2.29
N TYR A 97 0.69 -6.23 -2.15
CA TYR A 97 0.52 -7.25 -3.16
C TYR A 97 -0.90 -7.21 -3.75
N SER A 98 -1.03 -7.45 -5.04
CA SER A 98 -2.33 -7.55 -5.74
C SER A 98 -3.16 -6.26 -5.63
N LEU A 99 -4.36 -6.26 -5.03
CA LEU A 99 -5.16 -5.05 -4.83
C LEU A 99 -4.49 -4.04 -3.88
N ALA A 100 -3.70 -4.51 -2.92
CA ALA A 100 -2.89 -3.61 -2.09
C ALA A 100 -1.79 -2.93 -2.91
N GLY A 101 -1.26 -3.59 -3.94
CA GLY A 101 -0.37 -2.98 -4.93
C GLY A 101 -1.09 -1.93 -5.78
N LEU A 102 -2.29 -2.22 -6.24
CA LEU A 102 -3.16 -1.26 -6.93
C LEU A 102 -3.41 -0.02 -6.07
N PHE A 103 -3.83 -0.23 -4.82
CA PHE A 103 -4.06 0.85 -3.86
C PHE A 103 -2.82 1.72 -3.68
N SER A 104 -1.64 1.09 -3.52
CA SER A 104 -0.38 1.80 -3.32
C SER A 104 -0.01 2.68 -4.52
N LEU A 105 -0.19 2.18 -5.74
CA LEU A 105 -0.03 2.98 -6.96
C LEU A 105 -1.03 4.14 -6.99
N TRP A 106 -2.31 3.87 -6.77
CA TRP A 106 -3.36 4.89 -6.78
C TRP A 106 -3.09 5.97 -5.72
N ALA A 107 -2.69 5.59 -4.50
CA ALA A 107 -2.35 6.53 -3.44
C ALA A 107 -1.25 7.51 -3.85
N ALA A 108 -0.25 7.03 -4.62
CA ALA A 108 0.83 7.87 -5.11
C ALA A 108 0.39 8.88 -6.18
N TYR A 109 -0.77 8.71 -6.80
CA TYR A 109 -1.40 9.74 -7.63
C TYR A 109 -2.14 10.79 -6.80
N GLN A 110 -2.60 10.43 -5.59
CA GLN A 110 -3.39 11.33 -4.73
C GLN A 110 -2.55 12.27 -3.89
N THR A 111 -1.35 11.85 -3.49
CA THR A 111 -0.52 12.59 -2.51
C THR A 111 0.97 12.41 -2.80
N ASN A 112 1.76 13.39 -2.40
CA ASN A 112 3.23 13.37 -2.45
C ASN A 112 3.87 12.93 -1.13
N LEU A 113 3.11 12.36 -0.20
CA LEU A 113 3.61 11.90 1.09
C LEU A 113 4.59 10.72 0.97
N PHE A 114 4.44 9.91 -0.08
CA PHE A 114 5.25 8.72 -0.26
C PHE A 114 6.43 8.99 -1.19
N ALA A 115 7.64 8.77 -0.70
CA ALA A 115 8.86 8.88 -1.50
C ALA A 115 8.93 7.77 -2.56
N GLY A 116 8.36 6.62 -2.29
CA GLY A 116 8.32 5.50 -3.22
C GLY A 116 7.16 4.56 -3.01
N VAL A 117 6.88 3.77 -4.04
CA VAL A 117 5.85 2.73 -4.07
C VAL A 117 6.51 1.39 -4.35
N ALA A 118 6.17 0.37 -3.56
CA ALA A 118 6.54 -1.02 -3.81
C ALA A 118 5.27 -1.84 -4.08
N ALA A 119 4.89 -1.95 -5.34
CA ALA A 119 3.67 -2.63 -5.76
C ALA A 119 4.02 -4.02 -6.33
N ALA A 120 3.81 -5.06 -5.54
CA ALA A 120 4.06 -6.43 -5.97
C ALA A 120 2.85 -6.97 -6.75
N SER A 121 3.07 -7.35 -8.01
CA SER A 121 2.02 -7.86 -8.89
C SER A 121 0.70 -7.07 -8.79
N PRO A 122 0.74 -5.74 -8.99
CA PRO A 122 -0.43 -4.90 -8.76
C PRO A 122 -1.58 -5.25 -9.70
N SER A 123 -2.81 -5.18 -9.19
CA SER A 123 -4.04 -5.52 -9.91
C SER A 123 -4.41 -4.43 -10.92
N VAL A 124 -3.51 -4.09 -11.84
CA VAL A 124 -3.72 -3.03 -12.84
C VAL A 124 -4.83 -3.36 -13.85
N TRP A 125 -5.28 -4.61 -13.88
CA TRP A 125 -6.46 -5.08 -14.63
C TRP A 125 -7.78 -4.54 -14.06
N PHE A 126 -7.75 -3.92 -12.88
CA PHE A 126 -8.94 -3.33 -12.27
C PHE A 126 -9.61 -2.35 -13.23
N PRO A 127 -10.96 -2.45 -13.42
CA PRO A 127 -11.66 -1.69 -14.45
C PRO A 127 -11.42 -0.18 -14.36
N GLY A 128 -10.94 0.40 -15.46
CA GLY A 128 -10.67 1.83 -15.57
C GLY A 128 -9.31 2.30 -15.04
N PHE A 129 -8.49 1.43 -14.43
CA PHE A 129 -7.25 1.88 -13.79
C PHE A 129 -6.15 2.25 -14.80
N ILE A 130 -5.99 1.47 -15.88
CA ILE A 130 -5.01 1.81 -16.93
C ILE A 130 -5.31 3.16 -17.59
N PRO A 131 -6.56 3.45 -18.03
CA PRO A 131 -6.91 4.81 -18.47
C PRO A 131 -6.63 5.88 -17.43
N TYR A 132 -6.94 5.62 -16.16
CA TYR A 132 -6.66 6.54 -15.06
C TYR A 132 -5.17 6.89 -14.97
N MET A 133 -4.28 5.90 -15.02
CA MET A 133 -2.84 6.11 -14.99
C MET A 133 -2.34 6.95 -16.17
N LYS A 134 -2.92 6.78 -17.35
CA LYS A 134 -2.56 7.54 -18.56
C LYS A 134 -2.97 9.01 -18.48
N GLU A 135 -4.00 9.32 -17.73
CA GLU A 135 -4.59 10.67 -17.63
C GLU A 135 -4.03 11.47 -16.42
N HIS A 136 -3.30 10.83 -15.53
CA HIS A 136 -2.80 11.44 -14.29
C HIS A 136 -1.29 11.26 -14.15
N GLU A 137 -0.67 12.12 -13.38
CA GLU A 137 0.77 12.05 -13.05
C GLU A 137 0.98 11.49 -11.65
N ILE A 138 1.88 10.51 -11.54
CA ILE A 138 2.26 9.95 -10.25
C ILE A 138 3.15 10.95 -9.49
N LYS A 139 2.93 11.08 -8.20
CA LYS A 139 3.64 12.04 -7.32
C LYS A 139 4.79 11.42 -6.55
N ALA A 140 4.98 10.11 -6.62
CA ALA A 140 6.12 9.43 -6.01
C ALA A 140 7.35 9.52 -6.92
N GLU A 141 8.53 9.67 -6.34
CA GLU A 141 9.80 9.73 -7.08
C GLU A 141 10.23 8.36 -7.61
N LYS A 142 9.88 7.29 -6.90
CA LYS A 142 10.30 5.93 -7.20
C LYS A 142 9.11 4.98 -7.20
N VAL A 143 9.06 4.12 -8.20
CA VAL A 143 8.05 3.07 -8.32
C VAL A 143 8.74 1.76 -8.62
N TYR A 144 8.49 0.77 -7.77
CA TYR A 144 8.96 -0.60 -7.93
C TYR A 144 7.76 -1.52 -8.19
N LEU A 145 7.83 -2.27 -9.27
CA LEU A 145 6.79 -3.22 -9.67
C LEU A 145 7.30 -4.66 -9.60
#